data_54c04441cfea673783ca3fa5c995152a
#
_entry.id   54c04441cfea673783ca3fa5c995152a
#
_cell.length_a   1.000
_cell.length_b   1.000
_cell.length_c   1.000
_cell.angle_alpha   90.00
_cell.angle_beta   90.00
_cell.angle_gamma   90.00
#
_symmetry.space_group_name_H-M   'P 1'
#
loop_
_entity.id
_entity.type
_entity.pdbx_description
1 polymer ?
#
loop_
_entity_poly.entity_id
_entity_poly.type
_entity_poly.pdbx_seq_one_letter_code
_entity_poly.pdbx_strand_id
1 'polypeptide(L)'
;MPKELEKLILAISHLPGIWEKSATKLAFFLLNSNQNFNESLASSIKDIKSKVTYCKNCFSLCDLKQDFCEICKNDSRDSYTIAVVEEYLDLVIIEESWVFKWKYHILGWAISPINWVFIWDLRFKELFERIEKSDENVEIILATNPNIEWEATSSYIIEEIEKRKLKYKTKITKLSRWLSSWYIEYADNITLINALKERKEV
;
A
#
# COMPACT_ATOMS: atom_id res chain seq x y z
N MET A 1 -10.39 -36.90 -13.98
CA MET A 1 -10.07 -35.64 -14.71
C MET A 1 -8.65 -35.75 -15.26
N PRO A 2 -8.28 -35.13 -16.40
CA PRO A 2 -6.89 -35.13 -16.87
C PRO A 2 -5.95 -34.53 -15.85
N LYS A 3 -4.78 -35.13 -15.61
CA LYS A 3 -3.81 -34.69 -14.57
C LYS A 3 -3.36 -33.22 -14.72
N GLU A 4 -3.17 -32.75 -15.95
CA GLU A 4 -2.74 -31.38 -16.20
C GLU A 4 -3.84 -30.35 -15.85
N LEU A 5 -5.11 -30.72 -16.06
CA LEU A 5 -6.24 -29.90 -15.65
C LEU A 5 -6.36 -29.81 -14.10
N GLU A 6 -6.13 -30.96 -13.43
CA GLU A 6 -6.11 -31.03 -11.96
C GLU A 6 -5.00 -30.12 -11.37
N LYS A 7 -3.79 -30.17 -11.95
CA LYS A 7 -2.67 -29.30 -11.55
C LYS A 7 -3.01 -27.81 -11.71
N LEU A 8 -3.64 -27.43 -12.82
CA LEU A 8 -4.03 -26.06 -13.06
C LEU A 8 -5.09 -25.60 -12.07
N ILE A 9 -6.11 -26.41 -11.80
CA ILE A 9 -7.13 -26.12 -10.78
C ILE A 9 -6.48 -25.93 -9.41
N LEU A 10 -5.57 -26.81 -9.03
CA LEU A 10 -4.86 -26.73 -7.76
C LEU A 10 -4.02 -25.46 -7.67
N ALA A 11 -3.27 -25.11 -8.71
CA ALA A 11 -2.47 -23.90 -8.74
C ALA A 11 -3.31 -22.62 -8.59
N ILE A 12 -4.46 -22.57 -9.26
CA ILE A 12 -5.39 -21.43 -9.17
C ILE A 12 -6.07 -21.36 -7.80
N SER A 13 -6.40 -22.52 -7.19
CA SER A 13 -7.04 -22.55 -5.87
C SER A 13 -6.15 -22.09 -4.71
N HIS A 14 -4.84 -22.02 -4.91
CA HIS A 14 -3.91 -21.44 -3.95
C HIS A 14 -3.90 -19.90 -3.95
N LEU A 15 -4.57 -19.26 -4.90
CA LEU A 15 -4.68 -17.80 -4.91
C LEU A 15 -5.68 -17.34 -3.83
N PRO A 16 -5.36 -16.29 -3.06
CA PRO A 16 -6.23 -15.79 -2.01
C PRO A 16 -7.61 -15.40 -2.56
N GLY A 17 -8.67 -15.77 -1.85
CA GLY A 17 -10.05 -15.51 -2.29
C GLY A 17 -10.59 -16.44 -3.39
N ILE A 18 -9.79 -17.36 -3.92
CA ILE A 18 -10.24 -18.32 -4.93
C ILE A 18 -10.59 -19.66 -4.30
N TRP A 19 -11.87 -19.99 -4.29
CA TRP A 19 -12.38 -21.29 -3.84
C TRP A 19 -12.30 -22.34 -4.97
N GLU A 20 -12.27 -23.61 -4.61
CA GLU A 20 -12.12 -24.74 -5.56
C GLU A 20 -13.11 -24.67 -6.74
N LYS A 21 -14.39 -24.33 -6.50
CA LYS A 21 -15.39 -24.15 -7.56
C LYS A 21 -15.03 -23.03 -8.54
N SER A 22 -14.47 -21.94 -8.04
CA SER A 22 -14.02 -20.81 -8.85
C SER A 22 -12.76 -21.16 -9.62
N ALA A 23 -11.80 -21.82 -8.97
CA ALA A 23 -10.59 -22.34 -9.61
C ALA A 23 -10.92 -23.29 -10.77
N THR A 24 -11.88 -24.20 -10.56
CA THR A 24 -12.37 -25.10 -11.62
C THR A 24 -12.92 -24.31 -12.81
N LYS A 25 -13.80 -23.32 -12.56
CA LYS A 25 -14.36 -22.48 -13.65
C LYS A 25 -13.27 -21.72 -14.42
N LEU A 26 -12.29 -21.16 -13.71
CA LEU A 26 -11.17 -20.45 -14.33
C LEU A 26 -10.30 -21.39 -15.16
N ALA A 27 -10.00 -22.60 -14.67
CA ALA A 27 -9.24 -23.60 -15.41
C ALA A 27 -9.96 -24.04 -16.70
N PHE A 28 -11.27 -24.25 -16.65
CA PHE A 28 -12.06 -24.54 -17.85
C PHE A 28 -12.14 -23.36 -18.82
N PHE A 29 -12.21 -22.13 -18.31
CA PHE A 29 -12.13 -20.93 -19.15
C PHE A 29 -10.79 -20.89 -19.90
N LEU A 30 -9.67 -21.09 -19.21
CA LEU A 30 -8.34 -21.12 -19.80
C LEU A 30 -8.19 -22.26 -20.81
N LEU A 31 -8.74 -23.44 -20.53
CA LEU A 31 -8.74 -24.59 -21.47
C LEU A 31 -9.43 -24.26 -22.79
N ASN A 32 -10.51 -23.47 -22.75
CA ASN A 32 -11.29 -23.07 -23.93
C ASN A 32 -10.83 -21.74 -24.54
N SER A 33 -9.90 -21.03 -23.92
CA SER A 33 -9.34 -19.78 -24.43
C SER A 33 -8.36 -20.05 -25.57
N ASN A 34 -8.10 -19.03 -26.40
CA ASN A 34 -7.07 -19.15 -27.42
C ASN A 34 -5.65 -19.19 -26.79
N GLN A 35 -4.72 -19.84 -27.49
CA GLN A 35 -3.36 -20.05 -27.01
C GLN A 35 -2.62 -18.74 -26.73
N ASN A 36 -2.80 -17.72 -27.59
CA ASN A 36 -2.14 -16.43 -27.42
C ASN A 36 -2.53 -15.75 -26.11
N PHE A 37 -3.78 -15.85 -25.68
CA PHE A 37 -4.23 -15.34 -24.39
C PHE A 37 -3.54 -16.05 -23.24
N ASN A 38 -3.48 -17.39 -23.28
CA ASN A 38 -2.86 -18.20 -22.23
C ASN A 38 -1.34 -17.92 -22.13
N GLU A 39 -0.65 -17.80 -23.25
CA GLU A 39 0.77 -17.47 -23.30
C GLU A 39 1.04 -16.05 -22.75
N SER A 40 0.22 -15.08 -23.14
CA SER A 40 0.30 -13.71 -22.62
C SER A 40 0.11 -13.65 -21.11
N LEU A 41 -0.90 -14.34 -20.58
CA LEU A 41 -1.16 -14.44 -19.15
C LEU A 41 0.01 -15.08 -18.40
N ALA A 42 0.51 -16.21 -18.89
CA ALA A 42 1.64 -16.93 -18.30
C ALA A 42 2.91 -16.07 -18.29
N SER A 43 3.18 -15.35 -19.40
CA SER A 43 4.30 -14.42 -19.48
C SER A 43 4.16 -13.28 -18.46
N SER A 44 2.97 -12.68 -18.33
CA SER A 44 2.71 -11.60 -17.38
C SER A 44 2.96 -12.05 -15.93
N ILE A 45 2.50 -13.25 -15.57
CA ILE A 45 2.73 -13.83 -14.23
C ILE A 45 4.22 -14.07 -13.99
N LYS A 46 4.93 -14.61 -14.98
CA LYS A 46 6.37 -14.90 -14.89
C LYS A 46 7.19 -13.62 -14.74
N ASP A 47 6.81 -12.58 -15.48
CA ASP A 47 7.60 -11.36 -15.65
C ASP A 47 7.41 -10.36 -14.51
N ILE A 48 6.29 -10.39 -13.78
CA ILE A 48 5.95 -9.35 -12.81
C ILE A 48 7.05 -9.13 -11.77
N LYS A 49 7.61 -10.20 -11.20
CA LYS A 49 8.68 -10.12 -10.19
C LYS A 49 10.01 -9.59 -10.74
N SER A 50 10.25 -9.73 -12.04
CA SER A 50 11.48 -9.29 -12.68
C SER A 50 11.38 -7.92 -13.33
N LYS A 51 10.17 -7.38 -13.50
CA LYS A 51 9.94 -6.09 -14.17
C LYS A 51 9.46 -4.98 -13.23
N VAL A 52 9.10 -5.33 -12.00
CA VAL A 52 8.62 -4.38 -10.99
C VAL A 52 9.61 -4.31 -9.83
N THR A 53 9.84 -3.11 -9.34
CA THR A 53 10.70 -2.83 -8.18
C THR A 53 10.05 -1.79 -7.27
N TYR A 54 10.70 -1.48 -6.15
CA TYR A 54 10.24 -0.46 -5.22
C TYR A 54 10.88 0.89 -5.49
N CYS A 55 10.07 1.95 -5.43
CA CYS A 55 10.54 3.34 -5.47
C CYS A 55 11.50 3.61 -4.30
N LYS A 56 12.68 4.16 -4.57
CA LYS A 56 13.70 4.45 -3.54
C LYS A 56 13.27 5.51 -2.51
N ASN A 57 12.22 6.28 -2.81
CA ASN A 57 11.76 7.36 -1.92
C ASN A 57 10.52 6.98 -1.10
N CYS A 58 9.51 6.37 -1.72
CA CYS A 58 8.22 6.11 -1.06
C CYS A 58 7.87 4.64 -0.91
N PHE A 59 8.68 3.75 -1.47
CA PHE A 59 8.48 2.29 -1.49
C PHE A 59 7.22 1.81 -2.22
N SER A 60 6.60 2.69 -3.01
CA SER A 60 5.58 2.32 -3.99
C SER A 60 6.19 1.48 -5.11
N LEU A 61 5.37 0.79 -5.88
CA LEU A 61 5.82 0.03 -7.03
C LEU A 61 6.19 0.94 -8.20
N CYS A 62 7.24 0.58 -8.91
CA CYS A 62 7.66 1.21 -10.16
C CYS A 62 8.34 0.20 -11.09
N ASP A 63 8.54 0.56 -12.35
CA ASP A 63 9.26 -0.26 -13.30
C ASP A 63 10.73 -0.47 -12.88
N LEU A 64 11.28 -1.65 -13.12
CA LEU A 64 12.64 -2.03 -12.72
C LEU A 64 13.72 -1.03 -13.14
N LYS A 65 13.53 -0.32 -14.24
CA LYS A 65 14.49 0.67 -14.78
C LYS A 65 14.36 2.05 -14.13
N GLN A 66 13.43 2.24 -13.20
CA GLN A 66 13.15 3.52 -12.58
C GLN A 66 13.55 3.50 -11.10
N ASP A 67 14.23 4.56 -10.68
CA ASP A 67 14.55 4.76 -9.25
C ASP A 67 13.35 5.32 -8.46
N PHE A 68 12.47 6.08 -9.13
CA PHE A 68 11.33 6.74 -8.52
C PHE A 68 10.05 6.47 -9.30
N CYS A 69 8.95 6.26 -8.57
CA CYS A 69 7.62 6.11 -9.16
C CYS A 69 7.09 7.44 -9.72
N GLU A 70 6.05 7.38 -10.53
CA GLU A 70 5.45 8.56 -11.18
C GLU A 70 4.93 9.59 -10.16
N ILE A 71 4.42 9.14 -9.00
CA ILE A 71 4.00 10.02 -7.92
C ILE A 71 5.19 10.82 -7.35
N CYS A 72 6.33 10.15 -7.13
CA CYS A 72 7.52 10.82 -6.59
C CYS A 72 8.20 11.76 -7.60
N LYS A 73 8.13 11.47 -8.89
CA LYS A 73 8.65 12.33 -9.96
C LYS A 73 7.81 13.57 -10.23
N ASN A 74 6.54 13.53 -9.87
CA ASN A 74 5.62 14.61 -10.19
C ASN A 74 5.81 15.82 -9.26
N ASP A 75 6.48 16.86 -9.74
CA ASP A 75 6.77 18.08 -9.00
C ASP A 75 5.54 18.97 -8.74
N SER A 76 4.41 18.71 -9.42
CA SER A 76 3.15 19.41 -9.13
C SER A 76 2.45 18.95 -7.84
N ARG A 77 2.97 17.85 -7.23
CA ARG A 77 2.45 17.32 -5.97
C ARG A 77 3.14 17.97 -4.78
N ASP A 78 2.37 18.21 -3.74
CA ASP A 78 2.89 18.69 -2.47
C ASP A 78 3.89 17.69 -1.86
N SER A 79 5.14 18.09 -1.79
CA SER A 79 6.25 17.29 -1.27
C SER A 79 6.35 17.30 0.25
N TYR A 80 5.66 18.25 0.88
CA TYR A 80 5.68 18.45 2.34
C TYR A 80 4.49 17.78 3.04
N THR A 81 3.54 17.25 2.29
CA THR A 81 2.48 16.40 2.83
C THR A 81 2.73 14.95 2.42
N ILE A 82 2.91 14.07 3.40
CA ILE A 82 3.23 12.66 3.20
C ILE A 82 2.13 11.80 3.83
N ALA A 83 1.35 11.11 3.00
CA ALA A 83 0.43 10.08 3.49
C ALA A 83 1.19 8.76 3.73
N VAL A 84 1.20 8.32 4.97
CA VAL A 84 1.78 7.04 5.40
C VAL A 84 0.68 6.00 5.31
N VAL A 85 0.91 4.99 4.48
CA VAL A 85 0.00 3.89 4.23
C VAL A 85 0.65 2.54 4.52
N GLU A 86 -0.14 1.52 4.71
CA GLU A 86 0.31 0.16 5.00
C GLU A 86 0.92 -0.49 3.76
N GLU A 87 0.11 -0.58 2.72
CA GLU A 87 0.44 -1.29 1.50
C GLU A 87 0.25 -0.44 0.24
N TYR A 88 0.72 -0.98 -0.88
CA TYR A 88 0.55 -0.33 -2.18
C TYR A 88 -0.92 -0.20 -2.58
N LEU A 89 -1.76 -1.15 -2.17
CA LEU A 89 -3.20 -1.13 -2.48
C LEU A 89 -3.90 0.08 -1.85
N ASP A 90 -3.56 0.44 -0.59
CA ASP A 90 -4.11 1.62 0.07
C ASP A 90 -3.81 2.90 -0.72
N LEU A 91 -2.56 3.02 -1.22
CA LEU A 91 -2.16 4.13 -2.07
C LEU A 91 -3.01 4.18 -3.35
N VAL A 92 -3.22 3.06 -4.02
CA VAL A 92 -4.02 2.99 -5.25
C VAL A 92 -5.44 3.48 -5.00
N ILE A 93 -6.07 3.02 -3.91
CA ILE A 93 -7.44 3.39 -3.56
C ILE A 93 -7.55 4.88 -3.24
N ILE A 94 -6.58 5.45 -2.52
CA ILE A 94 -6.57 6.89 -2.26
C ILE A 94 -6.40 7.69 -3.57
N GLU A 95 -5.52 7.24 -4.46
CA GLU A 95 -5.29 7.88 -5.77
C GLU A 95 -6.52 7.80 -6.68
N GLU A 96 -7.32 6.75 -6.63
CA GLU A 96 -8.57 6.63 -7.39
C GLU A 96 -9.59 7.73 -7.05
N SER A 97 -9.44 8.40 -5.93
CA SER A 97 -10.27 9.56 -5.58
C SER A 97 -9.96 10.81 -6.42
N TRP A 98 -8.76 10.92 -7.01
CA TRP A 98 -8.24 12.06 -7.80
C TRP A 98 -8.25 13.42 -7.08
N VAL A 99 -8.56 13.45 -5.78
CA VAL A 99 -8.75 14.69 -5.00
C VAL A 99 -7.45 15.19 -4.40
N PHE A 100 -6.53 14.28 -4.09
CA PHE A 100 -5.34 14.58 -3.29
C PHE A 100 -4.07 14.63 -4.15
N LYS A 101 -3.20 15.60 -3.82
CA LYS A 101 -1.95 15.85 -4.57
C LYS A 101 -0.72 15.86 -3.67
N TRP A 102 -0.68 14.98 -2.68
CA TRP A 102 0.48 14.79 -1.81
C TRP A 102 1.39 13.65 -2.27
N LYS A 103 2.45 13.40 -1.52
CA LYS A 103 3.33 12.24 -1.67
C LYS A 103 2.93 11.15 -0.68
N TYR A 104 3.50 9.96 -0.86
CA TYR A 104 3.21 8.80 -0.02
C TYR A 104 4.48 8.22 0.60
N HIS A 105 4.29 7.41 1.64
CA HIS A 105 5.28 6.50 2.18
C HIS A 105 4.61 5.19 2.55
N ILE A 106 5.07 4.08 1.94
CA ILE A 106 4.52 2.75 2.19
C ILE A 106 5.40 2.06 3.22
N LEU A 107 4.80 1.68 4.36
CA LEU A 107 5.53 1.01 5.44
C LEU A 107 5.83 -0.46 5.12
N GLY A 108 4.98 -1.10 4.32
CA GLY A 108 5.06 -2.51 3.95
C GLY A 108 4.14 -3.41 4.75
N TRP A 109 3.76 -3.05 5.96
CA TRP A 109 2.78 -3.69 6.86
C TRP A 109 2.57 -2.82 8.10
N ALA A 110 1.77 -3.34 9.09
CA ALA A 110 1.68 -2.80 10.45
C ALA A 110 2.59 -3.59 11.41
N ILE A 111 2.94 -3.01 12.56
CA ILE A 111 3.58 -3.74 13.65
C ILE A 111 2.61 -4.81 14.16
N SER A 112 2.96 -6.08 13.99
CA SER A 112 2.12 -7.21 14.38
C SER A 112 2.97 -8.37 14.91
N PRO A 113 3.26 -8.42 16.21
CA PRO A 113 4.02 -9.51 16.82
C PRO A 113 3.37 -10.90 16.61
N ILE A 114 2.03 -10.94 16.51
CA ILE A 114 1.28 -12.18 16.25
C ILE A 114 1.60 -12.72 14.85
N ASN A 115 1.81 -11.82 13.89
CA ASN A 115 2.17 -12.17 12.51
C ASN A 115 3.70 -12.13 12.28
N TRP A 116 4.51 -12.04 13.34
CA TRP A 116 5.98 -11.97 13.29
C TRP A 116 6.51 -10.77 12.49
N VAL A 117 5.77 -9.64 12.51
CA VAL A 117 6.18 -8.39 11.87
C VAL A 117 6.61 -7.39 12.96
N PHE A 118 7.86 -7.02 12.92
CA PHE A 118 8.49 -6.15 13.91
C PHE A 118 8.92 -4.82 13.29
N ILE A 119 9.33 -3.89 14.13
CA ILE A 119 9.73 -2.53 13.74
C ILE A 119 10.84 -2.54 12.65
N TRP A 120 11.78 -3.44 12.74
CA TRP A 120 12.90 -3.54 11.79
C TRP A 120 12.54 -4.16 10.43
N ASP A 121 11.36 -4.76 10.30
CA ASP A 121 10.83 -5.31 9.05
C ASP A 121 10.12 -4.24 8.21
N LEU A 122 9.85 -3.07 8.85
CA LEU A 122 9.05 -1.99 8.26
C LEU A 122 9.93 -0.78 7.91
N ARG A 123 9.44 0.05 7.01
CA ARG A 123 10.17 1.18 6.41
C ARG A 123 10.15 2.46 7.26
N PHE A 124 10.25 2.32 8.58
CA PHE A 124 10.25 3.45 9.51
C PHE A 124 11.51 4.31 9.40
N LYS A 125 12.68 3.65 9.29
CA LYS A 125 13.95 4.35 9.17
C LYS A 125 13.93 5.35 8.02
N GLU A 126 13.48 4.90 6.87
CA GLU A 126 13.43 5.69 5.66
C GLU A 126 12.39 6.82 5.75
N LEU A 127 11.26 6.59 6.45
CA LEU A 127 10.29 7.65 6.75
C LEU A 127 10.93 8.77 7.58
N PHE A 128 11.60 8.42 8.68
CA PHE A 128 12.23 9.41 9.56
C PHE A 128 13.38 10.13 8.87
N GLU A 129 14.23 9.44 8.12
CA GLU A 129 15.28 10.07 7.32
C GLU A 129 14.71 11.08 6.30
N ARG A 130 13.56 10.78 5.71
CA ARG A 130 12.88 11.68 4.78
C ARG A 130 12.37 12.94 5.48
N ILE A 131 11.81 12.81 6.69
CA ILE A 131 11.39 13.95 7.51
C ILE A 131 12.60 14.77 7.94
N GLU A 132 13.69 14.14 8.38
CA GLU A 132 14.92 14.81 8.81
C GLU A 132 15.56 15.63 7.70
N LYS A 133 15.56 15.13 6.48
CA LYS A 133 16.12 15.78 5.28
C LYS A 133 15.25 16.89 4.70
N SER A 134 14.02 17.07 5.18
CA SER A 134 13.15 18.13 4.70
C SER A 134 13.61 19.47 5.22
N ASP A 135 13.68 20.47 4.34
CA ASP A 135 14.01 21.87 4.69
C ASP A 135 12.81 22.64 5.22
N GLU A 136 11.59 22.12 5.02
CA GLU A 136 10.32 22.74 5.38
C GLU A 136 9.54 21.89 6.39
N ASN A 137 8.49 22.47 6.95
CA ASN A 137 7.56 21.77 7.81
C ASN A 137 6.81 20.69 7.03
N VAL A 138 6.73 19.48 7.58
CA VAL A 138 6.11 18.33 6.95
C VAL A 138 4.80 17.97 7.65
N GLU A 139 3.75 17.73 6.90
CA GLU A 139 2.55 17.05 7.42
C GLU A 139 2.66 15.56 7.16
N ILE A 140 2.57 14.74 8.20
CA ILE A 140 2.46 13.29 8.14
C ILE A 140 1.00 12.92 8.35
N ILE A 141 0.36 12.38 7.33
CA ILE A 141 -1.01 11.86 7.41
C ILE A 141 -0.90 10.36 7.68
N LEU A 142 -1.31 9.91 8.86
CA LEU A 142 -1.43 8.50 9.18
C LEU A 142 -2.72 7.96 8.52
N ALA A 143 -2.59 7.59 7.25
CA ALA A 143 -3.68 7.06 6.41
C ALA A 143 -3.69 5.54 6.49
N THR A 144 -4.07 5.04 7.66
CA THR A 144 -3.90 3.65 8.05
C THR A 144 -5.24 3.05 8.49
N ASN A 145 -5.37 1.73 8.44
CA ASN A 145 -6.59 1.04 8.81
C ASN A 145 -6.90 1.18 10.31
N PRO A 146 -8.18 1.29 10.74
CA PRO A 146 -8.57 1.49 12.13
C PRO A 146 -8.56 0.17 12.92
N ASN A 147 -7.42 -0.47 13.07
CA ASN A 147 -7.23 -1.68 13.87
C ASN A 147 -6.17 -1.49 14.97
N ILE A 148 -6.08 -2.44 15.90
CA ILE A 148 -5.18 -2.38 17.05
C ILE A 148 -3.70 -2.32 16.62
N GLU A 149 -3.32 -3.06 15.60
CA GLU A 149 -1.95 -3.11 15.07
C GLU A 149 -1.53 -1.75 14.52
N TRP A 150 -2.47 -1.06 13.89
CA TRP A 150 -2.24 0.29 13.37
C TRP A 150 -2.23 1.37 14.44
N GLU A 151 -3.01 1.23 15.49
CA GLU A 151 -2.89 2.14 16.63
C GLU A 151 -1.51 2.02 17.28
N ALA A 152 -0.97 0.81 17.41
CA ALA A 152 0.39 0.58 17.89
C ALA A 152 1.43 1.17 16.92
N THR A 153 1.26 0.96 15.61
CA THR A 153 2.13 1.50 14.57
C THR A 153 2.11 3.03 14.56
N SER A 154 0.93 3.62 14.66
CA SER A 154 0.75 5.08 14.75
C SER A 154 1.41 5.66 15.98
N SER A 155 1.21 5.02 17.14
CA SER A 155 1.84 5.45 18.41
C SER A 155 3.35 5.40 18.31
N TYR A 156 3.91 4.35 17.71
CA TYR A 156 5.34 4.25 17.47
C TYR A 156 5.89 5.40 16.61
N ILE A 157 5.18 5.75 15.52
CA ILE A 157 5.61 6.86 14.66
C ILE A 157 5.62 8.18 15.45
N ILE A 158 4.57 8.44 16.24
CA ILE A 158 4.45 9.66 17.05
C ILE A 158 5.59 9.72 18.08
N GLU A 159 5.81 8.65 18.85
CA GLU A 159 6.89 8.58 19.84
C GLU A 159 8.28 8.79 19.22
N GLU A 160 8.55 8.19 18.07
CA GLU A 160 9.85 8.33 17.41
C GLU A 160 10.06 9.75 16.87
N ILE A 161 9.04 10.42 16.36
CA ILE A 161 9.10 11.83 15.96
C ILE A 161 9.43 12.71 17.16
N GLU A 162 8.85 12.44 18.34
CA GLU A 162 9.16 13.15 19.57
C GLU A 162 10.59 12.89 20.07
N LYS A 163 11.00 11.62 20.15
CA LYS A 163 12.36 11.22 20.56
C LYS A 163 13.45 11.82 19.68
N ARG A 164 13.21 11.89 18.39
CA ARG A 164 14.13 12.50 17.40
C ARG A 164 14.09 14.03 17.39
N LYS A 165 13.24 14.64 18.22
CA LYS A 165 13.04 16.10 18.29
C LYS A 165 12.58 16.70 16.95
N LEU A 166 11.79 15.97 16.18
CA LEU A 166 11.25 16.40 14.89
C LEU A 166 9.88 17.09 15.01
N LYS A 167 9.28 17.08 16.21
CA LYS A 167 7.94 17.63 16.46
C LYS A 167 7.78 19.11 16.07
N TYR A 168 8.84 19.90 16.17
CA TYR A 168 8.78 21.31 15.82
C TYR A 168 8.57 21.58 14.33
N LYS A 169 8.87 20.61 13.47
CA LYS A 169 8.70 20.71 12.02
C LYS A 169 7.75 19.65 11.44
N THR A 170 7.08 18.87 12.27
CA THR A 170 6.22 17.78 11.81
C THR A 170 4.84 17.92 12.42
N LYS A 171 3.85 18.16 11.57
CA LYS A 171 2.45 18.07 11.93
C LYS A 171 1.98 16.65 11.66
N ILE A 172 1.36 16.00 12.64
CA ILE A 172 0.84 14.64 12.49
C ILE A 172 -0.68 14.70 12.51
N THR A 173 -1.30 14.11 11.50
CA THR A 173 -2.76 14.01 11.40
C THR A 173 -3.18 12.56 11.19
N LYS A 174 -4.34 12.19 11.71
CA LYS A 174 -5.00 10.89 11.50
C LYS A 174 -6.30 11.06 10.76
N LEU A 175 -6.71 10.03 10.02
CA LEU A 175 -8.03 9.98 9.40
C LEU A 175 -9.13 10.18 10.43
N SER A 176 -10.18 10.89 10.06
CA SER A 176 -11.34 11.05 10.93
C SER A 176 -12.05 9.70 11.12
N ARG A 177 -12.77 9.54 12.25
CA ARG A 177 -13.45 8.28 12.63
C ARG A 177 -14.60 7.83 11.71
N TRP A 178 -14.81 8.49 10.58
CA TRP A 178 -15.78 8.02 9.57
C TRP A 178 -15.48 6.63 9.01
N LEU A 179 -14.19 6.17 9.12
CA LEU A 179 -13.74 4.83 8.77
C LEU A 179 -13.74 3.85 9.96
N SER A 180 -14.59 4.05 10.96
CA SER A 180 -14.51 3.39 12.28
C SER A 180 -14.62 1.86 12.30
N SER A 181 -14.86 1.17 11.20
CA SER A 181 -14.97 -0.30 11.15
C SER A 181 -14.57 -0.94 9.82
N TRP A 182 -14.12 -0.17 8.83
CA TRP A 182 -13.82 -0.69 7.49
C TRP A 182 -12.37 -0.41 7.14
N TYR A 183 -11.70 -1.38 6.55
CA TYR A 183 -10.41 -1.17 5.90
C TYR A 183 -10.57 -0.15 4.77
N ILE A 184 -9.52 0.62 4.48
CA ILE A 184 -9.49 1.60 3.39
C ILE A 184 -9.97 0.96 2.07
N GLU A 185 -9.64 -0.30 1.84
CA GLU A 185 -9.99 -1.07 0.65
C GLU A 185 -11.51 -1.32 0.47
N TYR A 186 -12.31 -1.21 1.54
CA TYR A 186 -13.77 -1.39 1.48
C TYR A 186 -14.54 -0.07 1.61
N ALA A 187 -13.85 1.05 1.79
CA ALA A 187 -14.49 2.35 1.90
C ALA A 187 -14.95 2.84 0.52
N ASP A 188 -16.15 3.39 0.46
CA ASP A 188 -16.56 4.13 -0.73
C ASP A 188 -15.77 5.44 -0.87
N ASN A 189 -15.62 5.92 -2.11
CA ASN A 189 -14.82 7.11 -2.40
C ASN A 189 -15.25 8.36 -1.62
N ILE A 190 -16.54 8.54 -1.35
CA ILE A 190 -17.04 9.73 -0.66
C ILE A 190 -16.62 9.69 0.81
N THR A 191 -16.80 8.54 1.46
CA THR A 191 -16.39 8.31 2.86
C THR A 191 -14.87 8.49 3.01
N LEU A 192 -14.08 7.94 2.10
CA LEU A 192 -12.63 8.08 2.12
C LEU A 192 -12.18 9.54 1.94
N ILE A 193 -12.75 10.24 0.97
CA ILE A 193 -12.47 11.67 0.74
C ILE A 193 -12.80 12.50 1.98
N ASN A 194 -13.93 12.26 2.61
CA ASN A 194 -14.32 12.99 3.82
C ASN A 194 -13.39 12.67 4.99
N ALA A 195 -13.04 11.39 5.20
CA ALA A 195 -12.10 10.98 6.25
C ALA A 195 -10.73 11.65 6.11
N LEU A 196 -10.24 11.81 4.88
CA LEU A 196 -8.96 12.46 4.57
C LEU A 196 -9.03 13.98 4.68
N LYS A 197 -10.16 14.61 4.30
CA LYS A 197 -10.37 16.07 4.42
C LYS A 197 -10.55 16.50 5.87
N GLU A 198 -11.28 15.71 6.66
CA GLU A 198 -11.61 16.00 8.06
C GLU A 198 -10.61 15.38 9.03
N ARG A 199 -9.41 15.02 8.56
CA ARG A 199 -8.35 14.47 9.39
C ARG A 199 -8.00 15.39 10.55
N LYS A 200 -7.68 14.80 11.69
CA LYS A 200 -7.44 15.53 12.94
C LYS A 200 -5.98 15.42 13.33
N GLU A 201 -5.45 16.52 13.85
CA GLU A 201 -4.12 16.55 14.46
C GLU A 201 -4.11 15.71 15.75
N VAL A 202 -2.99 15.02 15.99
CA VAL A 202 -2.75 14.12 17.13
C VAL A 202 -1.47 14.46 17.85
#